data_ccbbd2db4fa4a30e4ad0cdf3db0d4fa9
#
_entry.id   ccbbd2db4fa4a30e4ad0cdf3db0d4fa9
#
_cell.length_a   1.000
_cell.length_b   1.000
_cell.length_c   1.000
_cell.angle_alpha   90.00
_cell.angle_beta   90.00
_cell.angle_gamma   90.00
#
_symmetry.space_group_name_H-M   'P 1'
#
loop_
_entity.id
_entity.type
_entity.pdbx_description
1 polymer ?
#
loop_
_entity_poly.entity_id
_entity_poly.type
_entity_poly.pdbx_seq_one_letter_code
_entity_poly.pdbx_strand_id
1 'polypeptide(L)'
;MKIPLGAARRQQQQAGFSIVEVLVALSVSAILITSLSSLLLTSIRSDGASRARTTVDSVTESWLDRYRARQEPLGSAGSVCSGNSSSFTCTYPVGHNYSLDGIYSHSASASSMSSRFGGYRNVITGTRLQAGTSQELWQITVQVRDDARKQTMEVSTYVLQ
;
A
#
# COMPACT_ATOMS: atom_id res chain seq x y z
N MET A 1 20.28 52.99 -65.35
CA MET A 1 21.20 51.89 -64.93
C MET A 1 20.40 50.94 -64.12
N LYS A 2 19.98 49.71 -64.65
CA LYS A 2 19.16 48.73 -64.04
C LYS A 2 20.03 47.49 -63.75
N ILE A 3 20.16 47.13 -62.50
CA ILE A 3 20.87 45.96 -62.06
C ILE A 3 19.83 44.86 -61.87
N PRO A 4 19.90 43.72 -62.57
CA PRO A 4 19.02 42.61 -62.30
C PRO A 4 19.57 41.75 -61.11
N LEU A 5 18.85 41.69 -59.98
CA LEU A 5 19.10 40.76 -58.90
C LEU A 5 18.63 39.39 -59.34
N GLY A 6 19.57 38.54 -59.77
CA GLY A 6 19.35 37.13 -60.03
C GLY A 6 19.21 36.41 -58.70
N ALA A 7 17.99 36.05 -58.32
CA ALA A 7 17.70 35.17 -57.20
C ALA A 7 18.10 33.73 -57.56
N ALA A 8 19.27 33.28 -57.12
CA ALA A 8 19.70 31.89 -57.19
C ALA A 8 18.82 31.06 -56.23
N ARG A 9 17.73 30.46 -56.75
CA ARG A 9 16.99 29.40 -56.09
C ARG A 9 17.92 28.21 -55.90
N ARG A 10 18.47 28.03 -54.73
CA ARG A 10 19.08 26.73 -54.36
C ARG A 10 17.96 25.69 -54.37
N GLN A 11 17.96 24.85 -55.40
CA GLN A 11 17.20 23.59 -55.43
C GLN A 11 17.82 22.74 -54.30
N GLN A 12 17.12 22.64 -53.17
CA GLN A 12 17.40 21.62 -52.19
C GLN A 12 17.16 20.28 -52.87
N GLN A 13 18.25 19.59 -53.20
CA GLN A 13 18.19 18.20 -53.61
C GLN A 13 17.54 17.42 -52.50
N GLN A 14 16.31 16.96 -52.68
CA GLN A 14 15.66 15.98 -51.83
C GLN A 14 16.40 14.64 -52.05
N ALA A 15 17.37 14.36 -51.22
CA ALA A 15 18.01 13.06 -51.17
C ALA A 15 16.95 12.06 -50.65
N GLY A 16 16.52 11.14 -51.51
CA GLY A 16 15.65 10.04 -51.10
C GLY A 16 16.39 9.12 -50.13
N PHE A 17 15.68 8.62 -49.13
CA PHE A 17 16.25 7.65 -48.18
C PHE A 17 16.66 6.36 -48.91
N SER A 18 17.85 5.87 -48.60
CA SER A 18 18.29 4.55 -49.08
C SER A 18 17.52 3.44 -48.36
N ILE A 19 17.19 2.39 -49.08
CA ILE A 19 16.56 1.18 -48.52
C ILE A 19 17.38 0.62 -47.35
N VAL A 20 18.70 0.72 -47.41
CA VAL A 20 19.61 0.29 -46.33
C VAL A 20 19.43 1.15 -45.09
N GLU A 21 19.27 2.45 -45.22
CA GLU A 21 19.04 3.37 -44.12
C GLU A 21 17.73 3.09 -43.39
N VAL A 22 16.68 2.79 -44.11
CA VAL A 22 15.38 2.38 -43.55
C VAL A 22 15.50 1.05 -42.80
N LEU A 23 16.19 0.06 -43.33
CA LEU A 23 16.42 -1.22 -42.66
C LEU A 23 17.22 -1.07 -41.37
N VAL A 24 18.28 -0.25 -41.36
CA VAL A 24 19.10 0.04 -40.19
C VAL A 24 18.25 0.76 -39.14
N ALA A 25 17.48 1.78 -39.53
CA ALA A 25 16.61 2.53 -38.63
C ALA A 25 15.55 1.63 -37.97
N LEU A 26 14.92 0.72 -38.72
CA LEU A 26 13.96 -0.23 -38.21
C LEU A 26 14.61 -1.23 -37.21
N SER A 27 15.82 -1.71 -37.53
CA SER A 27 16.54 -2.62 -36.63
C SER A 27 16.89 -1.96 -35.29
N VAL A 28 17.41 -0.74 -35.32
CA VAL A 28 17.73 0.03 -34.12
C VAL A 28 16.45 0.33 -33.32
N SER A 29 15.38 0.72 -34.00
CA SER A 29 14.09 1.00 -33.34
C SER A 29 13.52 -0.23 -32.66
N ALA A 30 13.63 -1.41 -33.27
CA ALA A 30 13.16 -2.68 -32.68
C ALA A 30 13.94 -3.01 -31.38
N ILE A 31 15.25 -2.81 -31.36
CA ILE A 31 16.09 -3.03 -30.17
C ILE A 31 15.72 -2.04 -29.06
N LEU A 32 15.50 -0.77 -29.38
CA LEU A 32 15.09 0.24 -28.41
C LEU A 32 13.72 -0.07 -27.80
N ILE A 33 12.74 -0.45 -28.62
CA ILE A 33 11.39 -0.78 -28.14
C ILE A 33 11.42 -1.99 -27.19
N THR A 34 12.16 -3.04 -27.51
CA THR A 34 12.29 -4.21 -26.63
C THR A 34 12.94 -3.87 -25.30
N SER A 35 13.99 -3.05 -25.31
CA SER A 35 14.67 -2.58 -24.10
C SER A 35 13.77 -1.72 -23.21
N LEU A 36 13.02 -0.79 -23.78
CA LEU A 36 12.06 0.06 -23.05
C LEU A 36 10.91 -0.74 -22.44
N SER A 37 10.41 -1.75 -23.18
CA SER A 37 9.30 -2.58 -22.69
C SER A 37 9.65 -3.33 -21.40
N SER A 38 10.87 -3.85 -21.28
CA SER A 38 11.32 -4.53 -20.06
C SER A 38 11.41 -3.60 -18.87
N LEU A 39 11.88 -2.39 -19.05
CA LEU A 39 11.96 -1.36 -18.00
C LEU A 39 10.57 -0.92 -17.53
N LEU A 40 9.62 -0.74 -18.45
CA LEU A 40 8.24 -0.36 -18.11
C LEU A 40 7.55 -1.45 -17.28
N LEU A 41 7.69 -2.72 -17.66
CA LEU A 41 7.11 -3.83 -16.91
C LEU A 41 7.69 -3.92 -15.49
N THR A 42 8.99 -3.70 -15.33
CA THR A 42 9.64 -3.70 -14.01
C THR A 42 9.16 -2.53 -13.17
N SER A 43 9.03 -1.35 -13.77
CA SER A 43 8.52 -0.14 -13.08
C SER A 43 7.08 -0.33 -12.59
N ILE A 44 6.19 -0.87 -13.43
CA ILE A 44 4.78 -1.12 -13.06
C ILE A 44 4.69 -2.13 -11.89
N ARG A 45 5.50 -3.19 -11.91
CA ARG A 45 5.52 -4.18 -10.83
C ARG A 45 6.04 -3.59 -9.52
N SER A 46 7.09 -2.78 -9.59
CA SER A 46 7.65 -2.09 -8.43
C SER A 46 6.66 -1.10 -7.82
N ASP A 47 5.97 -0.32 -8.64
CA ASP A 47 4.97 0.64 -8.19
C ASP A 47 3.78 -0.06 -7.50
N GLY A 48 3.30 -1.16 -8.07
CA GLY A 48 2.25 -1.98 -7.45
C GLY A 48 2.64 -2.53 -6.08
N ALA A 49 3.87 -3.01 -5.92
CA ALA A 49 4.37 -3.51 -4.64
C ALA A 49 4.54 -2.38 -3.61
N SER A 50 5.03 -1.22 -4.04
CA SER A 50 5.19 -0.04 -3.17
C SER A 50 3.84 0.45 -2.65
N ARG A 51 2.85 0.60 -3.51
CA ARG A 51 1.49 1.00 -3.11
C ARG A 51 0.86 0.02 -2.13
N ALA A 52 1.04 -1.29 -2.35
CA ALA A 52 0.53 -2.30 -1.43
C ALA A 52 1.14 -2.15 -0.03
N ARG A 53 2.46 -1.94 0.07
CA ARG A 53 3.13 -1.69 1.34
C ARG A 53 2.60 -0.45 2.04
N THR A 54 2.53 0.69 1.35
CA THR A 54 2.02 1.94 1.91
C THR A 54 0.59 1.78 2.44
N THR A 55 -0.25 0.98 1.77
CA THR A 55 -1.62 0.75 2.24
C THR A 55 -1.63 -0.10 3.51
N VAL A 56 -0.84 -1.18 3.56
CA VAL A 56 -0.73 -2.03 4.75
C VAL A 56 -0.16 -1.23 5.93
N ASP A 57 0.85 -0.38 5.69
CA ASP A 57 1.42 0.53 6.69
C ASP A 57 0.34 1.46 7.26
N SER A 58 -0.45 2.09 6.40
CA SER A 58 -1.49 3.02 6.84
C SER A 58 -2.61 2.34 7.63
N VAL A 59 -2.93 1.08 7.32
CA VAL A 59 -3.88 0.26 8.09
C VAL A 59 -3.30 -0.06 9.46
N THR A 60 -2.04 -0.48 9.52
CA THR A 60 -1.34 -0.81 10.76
C THR A 60 -1.26 0.41 11.69
N GLU A 61 -0.82 1.56 11.19
CA GLU A 61 -0.78 2.81 11.95
C GLU A 61 -2.16 3.19 12.48
N SER A 62 -3.20 3.01 11.68
CA SER A 62 -4.58 3.30 12.11
C SER A 62 -5.03 2.44 13.29
N TRP A 63 -4.64 1.17 13.33
CA TRP A 63 -4.89 0.32 14.48
C TRP A 63 -4.12 0.80 15.71
N LEU A 64 -2.84 1.12 15.56
CA LEU A 64 -2.01 1.61 16.66
C LEU A 64 -2.54 2.92 17.24
N ASP A 65 -2.98 3.84 16.39
CA ASP A 65 -3.55 5.11 16.83
C ASP A 65 -4.85 4.92 17.64
N ARG A 66 -5.69 3.95 17.25
CA ARG A 66 -6.90 3.62 18.00
C ARG A 66 -6.58 3.09 19.40
N TYR A 67 -5.56 2.22 19.54
CA TYR A 67 -5.10 1.74 20.84
C TYR A 67 -4.49 2.87 21.67
N ARG A 68 -3.66 3.72 21.07
CA ARG A 68 -3.09 4.91 21.75
C ARG A 68 -4.17 5.89 22.22
N ALA A 69 -5.19 6.08 21.39
CA ALA A 69 -6.34 6.93 21.73
C ALA A 69 -7.33 6.28 22.71
N ARG A 70 -7.06 5.06 23.20
CA ARG A 70 -7.95 4.28 24.08
C ARG A 70 -9.35 4.05 23.49
N GLN A 71 -9.45 3.97 22.18
CA GLN A 71 -10.70 3.70 21.45
C GLN A 71 -10.99 2.20 21.35
N GLU A 72 -9.98 1.36 21.58
CA GLU A 72 -10.09 -0.09 21.57
C GLU A 72 -9.92 -0.62 23.00
N PRO A 73 -10.75 -1.61 23.41
CA PRO A 73 -10.62 -2.23 24.72
C PRO A 73 -9.35 -3.08 24.77
N LEU A 74 -8.65 -3.03 25.91
CA LEU A 74 -7.59 -3.98 26.22
C LEU A 74 -8.21 -5.22 26.87
N GLY A 75 -8.01 -6.36 26.25
CA GLY A 75 -8.57 -7.63 26.70
C GLY A 75 -9.36 -8.37 25.64
N SER A 76 -9.95 -9.49 26.04
CA SER A 76 -10.73 -10.40 25.17
C SER A 76 -12.17 -9.90 24.98
N ALA A 77 -12.36 -8.65 24.56
CA ALA A 77 -13.69 -8.14 24.27
C ALA A 77 -14.05 -8.42 22.80
N GLY A 78 -15.22 -8.99 22.56
CA GLY A 78 -15.75 -9.30 21.23
C GLY A 78 -15.59 -10.76 20.79
N SER A 79 -16.35 -11.13 19.76
CA SER A 79 -16.46 -12.51 19.28
C SER A 79 -15.19 -13.07 18.62
N VAL A 80 -14.27 -12.22 18.23
CA VAL A 80 -13.03 -12.55 17.50
C VAL A 80 -11.78 -12.52 18.39
N CYS A 81 -11.95 -12.15 19.66
CA CYS A 81 -10.86 -12.05 20.61
C CYS A 81 -10.87 -13.21 21.59
N SER A 82 -9.69 -13.73 21.88
CA SER A 82 -9.45 -14.76 22.87
C SER A 82 -8.31 -14.34 23.80
N GLY A 83 -8.33 -14.80 25.02
CA GLY A 83 -7.26 -14.50 25.98
C GLY A 83 -7.77 -14.33 27.40
N ASN A 84 -6.96 -13.69 28.22
CA ASN A 84 -7.20 -13.46 29.64
C ASN A 84 -6.83 -12.01 30.03
N SER A 85 -6.85 -11.71 31.34
CA SER A 85 -6.50 -10.40 31.87
C SER A 85 -5.02 -9.98 31.66
N SER A 86 -4.16 -10.89 31.23
CA SER A 86 -2.73 -10.61 31.03
C SER A 86 -2.31 -10.63 29.57
N SER A 87 -3.08 -11.29 28.70
CA SER A 87 -2.82 -11.33 27.28
C SER A 87 -4.09 -11.62 26.50
N PHE A 88 -4.20 -11.04 25.32
CA PHE A 88 -5.30 -11.31 24.39
C PHE A 88 -4.80 -11.35 22.94
N THR A 89 -5.56 -12.04 22.10
CA THR A 89 -5.35 -12.06 20.66
C THR A 89 -6.71 -11.92 19.98
N CYS A 90 -6.83 -10.90 19.12
CA CYS A 90 -8.00 -10.66 18.28
C CYS A 90 -7.63 -10.96 16.83
N THR A 91 -8.43 -11.81 16.17
CA THR A 91 -8.19 -12.19 14.77
C THR A 91 -9.40 -11.78 13.92
N TYR A 92 -9.22 -10.75 13.11
CA TYR A 92 -10.23 -10.27 12.17
C TYR A 92 -9.93 -10.84 10.78
N PRO A 93 -10.74 -11.78 10.26
CA PRO A 93 -10.55 -12.32 8.92
C PRO A 93 -10.86 -11.26 7.84
N VAL A 94 -10.44 -11.52 6.60
CA VAL A 94 -10.85 -10.71 5.46
C VAL A 94 -12.38 -10.74 5.33
N GLY A 95 -12.97 -9.59 5.11
CA GLY A 95 -14.43 -9.44 5.05
C GLY A 95 -15.13 -9.38 6.41
N HIS A 96 -14.37 -9.23 7.50
CA HIS A 96 -14.97 -9.16 8.84
C HIS A 96 -15.96 -7.99 8.97
N ASN A 97 -17.11 -8.27 9.58
CA ASN A 97 -18.15 -7.27 9.83
C ASN A 97 -18.02 -6.72 11.26
N TYR A 98 -17.36 -5.61 11.40
CA TYR A 98 -17.11 -4.95 12.69
C TYR A 98 -18.39 -4.51 13.43
N SER A 99 -19.53 -4.45 12.75
CA SER A 99 -20.81 -4.12 13.41
C SER A 99 -21.33 -5.23 14.35
N LEU A 100 -20.82 -6.45 14.19
CA LEU A 100 -21.22 -7.60 15.00
C LEU A 100 -20.40 -7.74 16.28
N ASP A 101 -19.31 -7.00 16.45
CA ASP A 101 -18.40 -7.18 17.58
C ASP A 101 -18.90 -6.59 18.90
N GLY A 102 -20.01 -5.85 18.88
CA GLY A 102 -20.58 -5.23 20.08
C GLY A 102 -19.73 -4.12 20.73
N ILE A 103 -18.50 -3.97 20.28
CA ILE A 103 -17.54 -2.97 20.76
C ILE A 103 -17.79 -1.64 20.08
N TYR A 104 -18.24 -1.68 18.83
CA TYR A 104 -18.50 -0.51 18.00
C TYR A 104 -19.98 -0.15 18.08
N SER A 105 -20.36 0.52 19.15
CA SER A 105 -21.78 0.84 19.46
C SER A 105 -22.46 1.82 18.49
N HIS A 106 -21.71 2.41 17.54
CA HIS A 106 -22.23 3.32 16.54
C HIS A 106 -22.05 2.73 15.14
N SER A 107 -23.14 2.55 14.40
CA SER A 107 -23.15 2.01 13.03
C SER A 107 -22.20 2.73 12.07
N ALA A 108 -22.02 4.04 12.23
CA ALA A 108 -21.06 4.83 11.44
C ALA A 108 -19.59 4.43 11.70
N SER A 109 -19.25 4.12 12.94
CA SER A 109 -17.89 3.64 13.28
C SER A 109 -17.64 2.25 12.72
N ALA A 110 -18.60 1.34 12.82
CA ALA A 110 -18.49 -0.02 12.32
C ALA A 110 -18.37 -0.08 10.77
N SER A 111 -19.14 0.73 10.04
CA SER A 111 -19.04 0.81 8.58
C SER A 111 -17.71 1.43 8.13
N SER A 112 -17.20 2.43 8.84
CA SER A 112 -15.88 3.01 8.62
C SER A 112 -14.78 1.97 8.85
N MET A 113 -14.88 1.16 9.91
CA MET A 113 -13.96 0.06 10.19
C MET A 113 -14.00 -0.99 9.08
N SER A 114 -15.17 -1.43 8.65
CA SER A 114 -15.32 -2.43 7.59
C SER A 114 -14.74 -1.95 6.27
N SER A 115 -14.94 -0.68 5.90
CA SER A 115 -14.38 -0.12 4.66
C SER A 115 -12.85 0.02 4.71
N ARG A 116 -12.28 0.32 5.87
CA ARG A 116 -10.85 0.58 6.03
C ARG A 116 -10.03 -0.70 6.28
N PHE A 117 -10.55 -1.59 7.10
CA PHE A 117 -9.83 -2.77 7.59
C PHE A 117 -10.32 -4.10 7.01
N GLY A 118 -11.55 -4.14 6.48
CA GLY A 118 -12.19 -5.38 6.02
C GLY A 118 -11.50 -6.06 4.83
N GLY A 119 -10.69 -5.33 4.05
CA GLY A 119 -9.89 -5.90 2.96
C GLY A 119 -8.66 -6.70 3.41
N TYR A 120 -8.35 -6.68 4.70
CA TYR A 120 -7.13 -7.24 5.27
C TYR A 120 -7.44 -8.25 6.37
N ARG A 121 -6.54 -9.21 6.56
CA ARG A 121 -6.53 -10.01 7.78
C ARG A 121 -5.76 -9.25 8.84
N ASN A 122 -6.40 -8.95 9.95
CA ASN A 122 -5.79 -8.20 11.04
C ASN A 122 -5.67 -9.11 12.26
N VAL A 123 -4.47 -9.26 12.80
CA VAL A 123 -4.22 -9.98 14.05
C VAL A 123 -3.62 -8.99 15.05
N ILE A 124 -4.28 -8.84 16.17
CA ILE A 124 -3.85 -7.90 17.21
C ILE A 124 -3.61 -8.69 18.48
N THR A 125 -2.40 -8.60 18.98
CA THR A 125 -2.00 -9.27 20.22
C THR A 125 -1.63 -8.23 21.25
N GLY A 126 -2.22 -8.33 22.43
CA GLY A 126 -1.87 -7.51 23.58
C GLY A 126 -1.26 -8.35 24.69
N THR A 127 -0.16 -7.88 25.27
CA THR A 127 0.47 -8.51 26.43
C THR A 127 0.69 -7.46 27.50
N ARG A 128 0.18 -7.73 28.69
CA ARG A 128 0.39 -6.85 29.85
C ARG A 128 1.79 -7.07 30.40
N LEU A 129 2.60 -6.03 30.40
CA LEU A 129 3.98 -6.07 30.88
C LEU A 129 4.07 -5.75 32.38
N GLN A 130 3.18 -4.88 32.87
CA GLN A 130 3.17 -4.46 34.26
C GLN A 130 1.74 -4.49 34.80
N ALA A 131 1.56 -5.21 35.91
CA ALA A 131 0.30 -5.36 36.61
C ALA A 131 0.39 -4.75 38.02
N GLY A 132 -0.77 -4.34 38.57
CA GLY A 132 -0.90 -3.98 39.98
C GLY A 132 -0.48 -2.56 40.35
N THR A 133 -0.32 -1.67 39.41
CA THR A 133 -0.14 -0.23 39.62
C THR A 133 -1.38 0.54 39.16
N SER A 134 -1.48 1.82 39.51
CA SER A 134 -2.54 2.71 39.01
C SER A 134 -2.51 2.89 37.49
N GLN A 135 -1.45 2.45 36.83
CA GLN A 135 -1.29 2.45 35.38
C GLN A 135 -0.77 1.09 34.94
N GLU A 136 -1.45 0.47 33.99
CA GLU A 136 -1.03 -0.77 33.39
C GLU A 136 -0.26 -0.48 32.09
N LEU A 137 0.89 -1.14 31.90
CA LEU A 137 1.67 -1.07 30.68
C LEU A 137 1.36 -2.29 29.82
N TRP A 138 0.88 -2.03 28.61
CA TRP A 138 0.59 -3.05 27.61
C TRP A 138 1.50 -2.91 26.41
N GLN A 139 1.98 -4.03 25.91
CA GLN A 139 2.57 -4.12 24.58
C GLN A 139 1.50 -4.60 23.61
N ILE A 140 1.21 -3.79 22.60
CA ILE A 140 0.26 -4.11 21.55
C ILE A 140 1.03 -4.36 20.26
N THR A 141 0.84 -5.53 19.69
CA THR A 141 1.40 -5.92 18.39
C THR A 141 0.26 -6.04 17.39
N VAL A 142 0.34 -5.32 16.31
CA VAL A 142 -0.61 -5.34 15.21
C VAL A 142 0.06 -5.96 14.00
N GLN A 143 -0.52 -7.05 13.50
CA GLN A 143 -0.10 -7.69 12.27
C GLN A 143 -1.23 -7.54 11.23
N VAL A 144 -0.94 -6.89 10.14
CA VAL A 144 -1.85 -6.71 9.00
C VAL A 144 -1.33 -7.50 7.81
N ARG A 145 -2.18 -8.29 7.22
CA ARG A 145 -1.85 -9.11 6.06
C ARG A 145 -2.80 -8.87 4.89
N ASP A 146 -2.25 -8.52 3.76
CA ASP A 146 -2.92 -8.53 2.46
C ASP A 146 -2.72 -9.92 1.82
N ASP A 147 -3.74 -10.78 1.93
CA ASP A 147 -3.67 -12.15 1.41
C ASP A 147 -3.59 -12.16 -0.14
N ALA A 148 -4.16 -11.16 -0.82
CA ALA A 148 -4.14 -11.07 -2.29
C ALA A 148 -2.74 -10.75 -2.83
N ARG A 149 -1.98 -9.90 -2.13
CA ARG A 149 -0.64 -9.46 -2.53
C ARG A 149 0.48 -10.15 -1.75
N LYS A 150 0.14 -11.03 -0.79
CA LYS A 150 1.08 -11.72 0.11
C LYS A 150 2.00 -10.74 0.86
N GLN A 151 1.49 -9.56 1.19
CA GLN A 151 2.19 -8.57 1.99
C GLN A 151 1.77 -8.71 3.44
N THR A 152 2.74 -8.65 4.35
CA THR A 152 2.50 -8.68 5.80
C THR A 152 3.31 -7.58 6.44
N MET A 153 2.69 -6.84 7.34
CA MET A 153 3.31 -5.85 8.20
C MET A 153 3.01 -6.18 9.64
N GLU A 154 4.01 -6.05 10.49
CA GLU A 154 3.87 -6.24 11.93
C GLU A 154 4.57 -5.08 12.65
N VAL A 155 3.85 -4.42 13.52
CA VAL A 155 4.36 -3.30 14.32
C VAL A 155 3.87 -3.43 15.76
N SER A 156 4.75 -3.14 16.70
CA SER A 156 4.44 -3.14 18.12
C SER A 156 4.54 -1.74 18.71
N THR A 157 3.68 -1.45 19.67
CA THR A 157 3.70 -0.21 20.45
C THR A 157 3.43 -0.50 21.92
N TYR A 158 3.72 0.47 22.77
CA TYR A 158 3.39 0.42 24.20
C TYR A 158 2.27 1.40 24.50
N VAL A 159 1.30 0.95 25.28
CA VAL A 159 0.13 1.73 25.70
C VAL A 159 0.04 1.70 27.22
N LEU A 160 -0.09 2.86 27.82
CA LEU A 160 -0.40 3.04 29.24
C LEU A 160 -1.91 3.20 29.42
N GLN A 161 -2.49 2.44 30.33
CA GLN A 161 -3.91 2.51 30.70
C GLN A 161 -4.09 2.91 32.14
#